data_d21316220c593c4378a728edfeba1228
#
_entry.id   d21316220c593c4378a728edfeba1228
#
_cell.length_a   1.000
_cell.length_b   1.000
_cell.length_c   1.000
_cell.angle_alpha   90.00
_cell.angle_beta   90.00
_cell.angle_gamma   90.00
#
_symmetry.space_group_name_H-M   'P 1'
#
loop_
_entity.id
_entity.type
_entity.pdbx_description
1 polymer ?
#
loop_
_entity_poly.entity_id
_entity_poly.type
_entity_poly.pdbx_seq_one_letter_code
_entity_poly.pdbx_strand_id
1 'polypeptide(L)'
;MNQPISYTLAVSSLVLALSGCGESGSSQDKEMIQSLQSKIESLEQQLASAGTSVSTELSGDTVALEEKIAKLEKQLSAGGSTADTLAKVKNQGYVQCGVSTGLPGFSNPNEKGEWEGLDVEFCQAVAAATLGDKSKVKYIPLTAKERFTALQSGEIDVLSRNTTWTLHRDTALGINFAGVNYYDGQGFMINKDLKVESATELDGASICVQSGTTTELNLADYFRYREMKYNPVVFDTAAQTVKGFEAGRCDALTTDQSGLYALRLNLQDPSMAIVLPEIISKEPLGPVVRQGDDQWFNIVKWTHNTMLHAEELGVSSHNVDDMKKSNDPNIRRLIGEDGPKGKGLGLNDDWGYQILKQVGNYGESFERTVGMSSPLEIKRGVNALWVDGGLQYAPPIR
;
A
#
# COMPACT_ATOMS: atom_id res chain seq x y z
N MET A 1 -63.46 17.80 5.72
CA MET A 1 -63.11 16.84 4.67
C MET A 1 -61.61 16.96 4.48
N ASN A 2 -60.86 16.24 5.29
CA ASN A 2 -59.40 16.18 5.18
C ASN A 2 -59.03 14.83 4.57
N GLN A 3 -58.37 14.85 3.43
CA GLN A 3 -57.82 13.63 2.83
C GLN A 3 -56.49 13.27 3.53
N PRO A 4 -56.22 12.00 3.86
CA PRO A 4 -54.93 11.58 4.34
C PRO A 4 -53.95 11.49 3.16
N ILE A 5 -52.87 12.24 3.23
CA ILE A 5 -51.74 12.17 2.29
C ILE A 5 -50.99 10.85 2.57
N SER A 6 -50.94 10.02 1.53
CA SER A 6 -50.29 8.70 1.56
C SER A 6 -48.77 8.79 1.79
N TYR A 7 -48.32 8.49 2.98
CA TYR A 7 -46.89 8.26 3.32
C TYR A 7 -46.34 6.96 2.73
N THR A 8 -47.17 6.11 2.16
CA THR A 8 -46.80 4.84 1.53
C THR A 8 -45.94 4.99 0.25
N LEU A 9 -45.92 6.17 -0.38
CA LEU A 9 -45.21 6.42 -1.64
C LEU A 9 -43.72 6.81 -1.42
N ALA A 10 -43.37 7.33 -0.26
CA ALA A 10 -41.99 7.77 0.01
C ALA A 10 -41.04 6.59 0.39
N VAL A 11 -41.60 5.58 1.09
CA VAL A 11 -40.80 4.40 1.50
C VAL A 11 -40.58 3.44 0.33
N SER A 12 -41.60 3.29 -0.55
CA SER A 12 -41.45 2.46 -1.77
C SER A 12 -40.43 3.00 -2.76
N SER A 13 -40.19 4.31 -2.79
CA SER A 13 -39.21 4.94 -3.66
C SER A 13 -37.75 4.68 -3.17
N LEU A 14 -37.56 4.50 -1.87
CA LEU A 14 -36.28 4.24 -1.28
C LEU A 14 -35.81 2.78 -1.53
N VAL A 15 -36.74 1.83 -1.52
CA VAL A 15 -36.46 0.41 -1.80
C VAL A 15 -36.05 0.19 -3.28
N LEU A 16 -36.66 0.97 -4.20
CA LEU A 16 -36.32 0.89 -5.64
C LEU A 16 -34.98 1.55 -5.99
N ALA A 17 -34.49 2.49 -5.18
CA ALA A 17 -33.18 3.11 -5.37
C ALA A 17 -32.02 2.18 -4.93
N LEU A 18 -32.27 1.28 -3.97
CA LEU A 18 -31.28 0.30 -3.49
C LEU A 18 -31.12 -0.93 -4.39
N SER A 19 -32.12 -1.25 -5.22
CA SER A 19 -32.07 -2.39 -6.15
C SER A 19 -31.42 -2.06 -7.50
N GLY A 20 -31.05 -0.81 -7.75
CA GLY A 20 -30.43 -0.33 -8.99
C GLY A 20 -28.92 -0.21 -8.97
N CYS A 21 -28.24 -0.43 -7.84
CA CYS A 21 -26.79 -0.43 -7.74
C CYS A 21 -26.23 -1.85 -7.95
N GLY A 22 -25.44 -1.99 -9.00
CA GLY A 22 -24.96 -3.26 -9.53
C GLY A 22 -24.09 -4.11 -8.60
N GLU A 23 -23.92 -5.32 -9.02
CA GLU A 23 -23.34 -6.54 -8.43
C GLU A 23 -21.88 -6.48 -7.92
N SER A 24 -21.47 -5.50 -7.13
CA SER A 24 -20.09 -5.44 -6.60
C SER A 24 -19.96 -5.22 -5.09
N GLY A 25 -21.02 -5.40 -4.30
CA GLY A 25 -20.92 -5.34 -2.83
C GLY A 25 -20.32 -6.62 -2.23
N SER A 26 -19.50 -6.48 -1.17
CA SER A 26 -18.95 -7.62 -0.41
C SER A 26 -20.06 -8.48 0.20
N SER A 27 -19.76 -9.74 0.55
CA SER A 27 -20.75 -10.61 1.22
C SER A 27 -21.29 -9.99 2.53
N GLN A 28 -20.44 -9.23 3.23
CA GLN A 28 -20.83 -8.50 4.44
C GLN A 28 -21.78 -7.33 4.16
N ASP A 29 -21.61 -6.61 3.05
CA ASP A 29 -22.52 -5.55 2.65
C ASP A 29 -23.89 -6.12 2.25
N LYS A 30 -23.92 -7.27 1.59
CA LYS A 30 -25.16 -7.98 1.24
C LYS A 30 -25.89 -8.48 2.49
N GLU A 31 -25.18 -9.03 3.47
CA GLU A 31 -25.77 -9.46 4.75
C GLU A 31 -26.26 -8.26 5.57
N MET A 32 -25.55 -7.14 5.55
CA MET A 32 -25.99 -5.91 6.23
C MET A 32 -27.21 -5.29 5.57
N ILE A 33 -27.27 -5.25 4.24
CA ILE A 33 -28.44 -4.79 3.48
C ILE A 33 -29.65 -5.68 3.76
N GLN A 34 -29.46 -6.99 3.78
CA GLN A 34 -30.51 -7.97 4.07
C GLN A 34 -31.02 -7.86 5.52
N SER A 35 -30.10 -7.60 6.48
CA SER A 35 -30.43 -7.34 7.88
C SER A 35 -31.21 -6.02 8.04
N LEU A 36 -30.85 -4.98 7.31
CA LEU A 36 -31.57 -3.70 7.32
C LEU A 36 -32.96 -3.81 6.67
N GLN A 37 -33.08 -4.56 5.58
CA GLN A 37 -34.37 -4.80 4.91
C GLN A 37 -35.33 -5.56 5.81
N SER A 38 -34.88 -6.63 6.48
CA SER A 38 -35.73 -7.38 7.44
C SER A 38 -36.10 -6.56 8.66
N LYS A 39 -35.28 -5.60 9.05
CA LYS A 39 -35.60 -4.68 10.16
C LYS A 39 -36.61 -3.60 9.75
N ILE A 40 -36.55 -3.12 8.51
CA ILE A 40 -37.53 -2.21 7.93
C ILE A 40 -38.89 -2.91 7.82
N GLU A 41 -38.95 -4.13 7.28
CA GLU A 41 -40.18 -4.93 7.20
C GLU A 41 -40.80 -5.21 8.58
N SER A 42 -39.98 -5.49 9.59
CA SER A 42 -40.43 -5.68 10.98
C SER A 42 -41.02 -4.39 11.57
N LEU A 43 -40.42 -3.23 11.28
CA LEU A 43 -40.93 -1.92 11.74
C LEU A 43 -42.20 -1.53 11.01
N GLU A 44 -42.33 -1.83 9.73
CA GLU A 44 -43.59 -1.61 8.96
C GLU A 44 -44.73 -2.49 9.49
N GLN A 45 -44.48 -3.75 9.85
CA GLN A 45 -45.45 -4.63 10.50
C GLN A 45 -45.87 -4.14 11.89
N GLN A 46 -44.90 -3.61 12.69
CA GLN A 46 -45.21 -3.00 13.98
C GLN A 46 -46.03 -1.73 13.87
N LEU A 47 -45.75 -0.87 12.88
CA LEU A 47 -46.54 0.31 12.57
C LEU A 47 -47.95 -0.06 12.11
N ALA A 48 -48.09 -1.08 11.25
CA ALA A 48 -49.39 -1.55 10.77
C ALA A 48 -50.24 -2.20 11.88
N SER A 49 -49.59 -2.85 12.87
CA SER A 49 -50.27 -3.46 14.01
C SER A 49 -50.63 -2.47 15.13
N ALA A 50 -49.98 -1.30 15.18
CA ALA A 50 -50.22 -0.25 16.17
C ALA A 50 -51.38 0.69 15.81
N GLY A 51 -52.32 0.24 15.00
CA GLY A 51 -53.46 0.98 14.49
C GLY A 51 -54.15 1.92 15.49
N THR A 52 -54.16 3.18 15.19
CA THR A 52 -55.14 4.23 15.51
C THR A 52 -55.19 4.82 16.94
N SER A 53 -54.09 4.98 17.68
CA SER A 53 -54.19 5.82 18.90
C SER A 53 -52.95 6.63 19.32
N VAL A 54 -52.01 6.92 18.43
CA VAL A 54 -50.83 7.73 18.79
C VAL A 54 -50.61 8.86 17.79
N SER A 55 -51.32 9.96 17.94
CA SER A 55 -51.17 11.12 17.06
C SER A 55 -50.49 12.35 17.67
N THR A 56 -49.87 12.23 18.88
CA THR A 56 -49.31 13.42 19.54
C THR A 56 -47.92 13.26 20.15
N GLU A 57 -47.39 12.06 20.25
CA GLU A 57 -46.01 11.85 20.81
C GLU A 57 -44.95 11.47 19.75
N LEU A 58 -45.35 11.16 18.51
CA LEU A 58 -44.47 10.73 17.42
C LEU A 58 -43.70 11.84 16.71
N SER A 59 -43.96 13.13 16.96
CA SER A 59 -43.26 14.20 16.25
C SER A 59 -41.83 14.43 16.68
N GLY A 60 -41.47 14.06 17.90
CA GLY A 60 -40.09 14.18 18.39
C GLY A 60 -39.21 13.02 17.92
N ASP A 61 -39.74 11.80 17.86
CA ASP A 61 -38.99 10.62 17.44
C ASP A 61 -38.77 10.54 15.92
N THR A 62 -39.72 11.07 15.13
CA THR A 62 -39.58 11.14 13.66
C THR A 62 -38.48 12.13 13.25
N VAL A 63 -38.37 13.30 13.88
CA VAL A 63 -37.32 14.28 13.60
C VAL A 63 -35.94 13.71 13.99
N ALA A 64 -35.82 13.02 15.12
CA ALA A 64 -34.60 12.35 15.54
C ALA A 64 -34.22 11.18 14.63
N LEU A 65 -35.21 10.47 14.07
CA LEU A 65 -35.01 9.43 13.06
C LEU A 65 -34.60 10.01 11.72
N GLU A 66 -35.21 11.08 11.27
CA GLU A 66 -34.88 11.81 10.02
C GLU A 66 -33.45 12.40 10.10
N GLU A 67 -33.08 12.99 11.25
CA GLU A 67 -31.67 13.42 11.47
C GLU A 67 -30.69 12.25 11.47
N LYS A 68 -31.08 11.12 12.02
CA LYS A 68 -30.23 9.91 12.04
C LYS A 68 -30.13 9.28 10.65
N ILE A 69 -31.21 9.27 9.88
CA ILE A 69 -31.23 8.84 8.48
C ILE A 69 -30.38 9.79 7.64
N ALA A 70 -30.55 11.10 7.74
CA ALA A 70 -29.73 12.09 7.04
C ALA A 70 -28.24 12.00 7.41
N LYS A 71 -27.93 11.67 8.65
CA LYS A 71 -26.57 11.43 9.10
C LYS A 71 -26.00 10.11 8.56
N LEU A 72 -26.82 9.06 8.48
CA LEU A 72 -26.46 7.79 7.87
C LEU A 72 -26.36 7.89 6.34
N GLU A 73 -27.25 8.64 5.69
CA GLU A 73 -27.17 8.94 4.25
C GLU A 73 -25.92 9.79 3.93
N LYS A 74 -25.58 10.75 4.79
CA LYS A 74 -24.34 11.50 4.70
C LYS A 74 -23.11 10.64 4.97
N GLN A 75 -23.20 9.62 5.83
CA GLN A 75 -22.14 8.64 6.05
C GLN A 75 -22.07 7.59 4.93
N LEU A 76 -23.20 7.17 4.35
CA LEU A 76 -23.25 6.31 3.15
C LEU A 76 -22.82 7.06 1.89
N SER A 77 -23.21 8.30 1.72
CA SER A 77 -22.72 9.14 0.61
C SER A 77 -21.25 9.54 0.81
N ALA A 78 -20.76 9.60 2.04
CA ALA A 78 -19.34 9.71 2.36
C ALA A 78 -18.60 8.35 2.24
N GLY A 79 -19.29 7.22 2.36
CA GLY A 79 -18.75 5.87 2.15
C GLY A 79 -18.92 5.34 0.72
N GLY A 80 -19.75 5.98 -0.10
CA GLY A 80 -19.95 5.70 -1.53
C GLY A 80 -19.43 6.81 -2.45
N SER A 81 -18.87 7.88 -1.89
CA SER A 81 -18.08 8.85 -2.61
C SER A 81 -16.74 8.19 -2.92
N THR A 82 -16.38 8.11 -4.20
CA THR A 82 -14.99 7.92 -4.64
C THR A 82 -14.10 8.72 -3.70
N ALA A 83 -13.30 8.03 -2.88
CA ALA A 83 -12.52 8.70 -1.85
C ALA A 83 -11.63 9.74 -2.56
N ASP A 84 -11.90 11.01 -2.37
CA ASP A 84 -11.08 12.09 -2.91
C ASP A 84 -9.84 12.24 -2.01
N THR A 85 -8.95 11.25 -2.10
CA THR A 85 -7.72 11.23 -1.32
C THR A 85 -6.85 12.43 -1.66
N LEU A 86 -6.86 12.89 -2.91
CA LEU A 86 -6.12 14.09 -3.30
C LEU A 86 -6.64 15.34 -2.57
N ALA A 87 -7.96 15.54 -2.49
CA ALA A 87 -8.52 16.67 -1.74
C ALA A 87 -8.23 16.54 -0.25
N LYS A 88 -8.34 15.33 0.33
CA LYS A 88 -7.93 15.07 1.72
C LYS A 88 -6.48 15.49 1.95
N VAL A 89 -5.55 15.02 1.11
CA VAL A 89 -4.11 15.31 1.19
C VAL A 89 -3.85 16.81 1.06
N LYS A 90 -4.48 17.49 0.11
CA LYS A 90 -4.36 18.95 -0.06
C LYS A 90 -4.89 19.72 1.14
N ASN A 91 -6.02 19.31 1.71
CA ASN A 91 -6.65 19.98 2.85
C ASN A 91 -5.86 19.77 4.15
N GLN A 92 -5.34 18.57 4.40
CA GLN A 92 -4.53 18.29 5.60
C GLN A 92 -3.09 18.79 5.47
N GLY A 93 -2.60 19.00 4.23
CA GLY A 93 -1.26 19.55 3.94
C GLY A 93 -0.12 18.53 4.03
N TYR A 94 -0.40 17.24 4.08
CA TYR A 94 0.60 16.15 4.10
C TYR A 94 0.02 14.84 3.58
N VAL A 95 0.89 13.93 3.15
CA VAL A 95 0.55 12.55 2.78
C VAL A 95 0.75 11.64 4.00
N GLN A 96 -0.26 10.83 4.36
CA GLN A 96 -0.12 9.79 5.38
C GLN A 96 0.41 8.52 4.70
N CYS A 97 1.67 8.19 5.00
CA CYS A 97 2.38 7.06 4.39
C CYS A 97 2.55 5.92 5.40
N GLY A 98 1.99 4.75 5.11
CA GLY A 98 2.25 3.52 5.85
C GLY A 98 3.61 2.93 5.47
N VAL A 99 4.49 2.75 6.46
CA VAL A 99 5.85 2.23 6.29
C VAL A 99 6.11 1.04 7.20
N SER A 100 7.25 0.35 7.05
CA SER A 100 7.65 -0.72 7.96
C SER A 100 7.96 -0.16 9.35
N THR A 101 7.91 -1.03 10.36
CA THR A 101 8.31 -0.69 11.75
C THR A 101 9.83 -0.53 11.92
N GLY A 102 10.60 -0.77 10.85
CA GLY A 102 12.05 -0.65 10.79
C GLY A 102 12.63 -1.73 9.86
N LEU A 103 13.03 -1.33 8.66
CA LEU A 103 13.72 -2.17 7.68
C LEU A 103 14.77 -1.32 6.96
N PRO A 104 16.06 -1.44 7.33
CA PRO A 104 17.15 -0.66 6.71
C PRO A 104 17.11 -0.70 5.19
N GLY A 105 17.35 0.43 4.55
CA GLY A 105 17.30 0.60 3.10
C GLY A 105 15.89 0.76 2.50
N PHE A 106 14.84 0.31 3.16
CA PHE A 106 13.44 0.45 2.70
C PHE A 106 12.68 1.50 3.50
N SER A 107 12.49 1.29 4.79
CA SER A 107 11.90 2.27 5.69
C SER A 107 12.41 2.06 7.11
N ASN A 108 13.29 2.93 7.54
CA ASN A 108 13.95 2.85 8.84
C ASN A 108 14.18 4.25 9.40
N PRO A 109 13.89 4.51 10.69
CA PRO A 109 14.33 5.75 11.32
C PRO A 109 15.85 5.71 11.53
N ASN A 110 16.55 6.80 11.14
CA ASN A 110 17.97 6.97 11.44
C ASN A 110 18.19 7.38 12.91
N GLU A 111 19.44 7.60 13.30
CA GLU A 111 19.81 7.97 14.67
C GLU A 111 19.16 9.28 15.16
N LYS A 112 18.73 10.16 14.24
CA LYS A 112 18.01 11.41 14.54
C LYS A 112 16.50 11.22 14.61
N GLY A 113 16.00 10.01 14.34
CA GLY A 113 14.57 9.71 14.25
C GLY A 113 13.94 10.10 12.89
N GLU A 114 14.73 10.50 11.90
CA GLU A 114 14.27 10.83 10.57
C GLU A 114 14.11 9.53 9.75
N TRP A 115 13.00 9.41 9.04
CA TRP A 115 12.74 8.25 8.19
C TRP A 115 13.56 8.31 6.90
N GLU A 116 14.13 7.18 6.50
CA GLU A 116 14.93 7.01 5.28
C GLU A 116 14.70 5.65 4.63
N GLY A 117 15.00 5.53 3.33
CA GLY A 117 14.92 4.31 2.53
C GLY A 117 14.02 4.44 1.31
N LEU A 118 14.03 3.41 0.46
CA LEU A 118 13.35 3.36 -0.83
C LEU A 118 11.83 3.62 -0.72
N ASP A 119 11.18 2.99 0.25
CA ASP A 119 9.75 3.16 0.52
C ASP A 119 9.43 4.57 1.02
N VAL A 120 10.33 5.14 1.83
CA VAL A 120 10.22 6.51 2.36
C VAL A 120 10.37 7.53 1.25
N GLU A 121 11.38 7.40 0.40
CA GLU A 121 11.62 8.29 -0.73
C GLU A 121 10.49 8.25 -1.75
N PHE A 122 9.86 7.09 -1.94
CA PHE A 122 8.66 7.00 -2.75
C PHE A 122 7.50 7.85 -2.18
N CYS A 123 7.26 7.82 -0.88
CA CYS A 123 6.26 8.67 -0.24
C CYS A 123 6.62 10.16 -0.34
N GLN A 124 7.90 10.49 -0.25
CA GLN A 124 8.41 11.85 -0.49
C GLN A 124 8.15 12.30 -1.94
N ALA A 125 8.30 11.40 -2.91
CA ALA A 125 8.00 11.67 -4.31
C ALA A 125 6.49 11.94 -4.53
N VAL A 126 5.61 11.18 -3.88
CA VAL A 126 4.16 11.41 -3.90
C VAL A 126 3.83 12.78 -3.28
N ALA A 127 4.46 13.16 -2.17
CA ALA A 127 4.26 14.46 -1.54
C ALA A 127 4.80 15.62 -2.41
N ALA A 128 5.96 15.45 -3.01
CA ALA A 128 6.52 16.43 -3.97
C ALA A 128 5.57 16.63 -5.16
N ALA A 129 4.99 15.55 -5.71
CA ALA A 129 4.04 15.62 -6.82
C ALA A 129 2.74 16.34 -6.46
N THR A 130 2.21 16.08 -5.26
CA THR A 130 0.85 16.51 -4.86
C THR A 130 0.82 17.87 -4.14
N LEU A 131 1.87 18.14 -3.35
CA LEU A 131 1.97 19.30 -2.47
C LEU A 131 3.16 20.23 -2.81
N GLY A 132 3.99 19.85 -3.79
CA GLY A 132 5.19 20.61 -4.17
C GLY A 132 6.33 20.56 -3.14
N ASP A 133 6.23 19.71 -2.11
CA ASP A 133 7.21 19.64 -1.02
C ASP A 133 7.34 18.21 -0.50
N LYS A 134 8.50 17.59 -0.69
CA LYS A 134 8.81 16.23 -0.26
C LYS A 134 8.74 16.02 1.25
N SER A 135 8.89 17.08 2.05
CA SER A 135 8.84 17.01 3.51
C SER A 135 7.42 16.85 4.07
N LYS A 136 6.38 17.03 3.25
CA LYS A 136 4.97 16.94 3.61
C LYS A 136 4.48 15.49 3.68
N VAL A 137 5.17 14.67 4.47
CA VAL A 137 4.82 13.26 4.72
C VAL A 137 4.72 13.02 6.22
N LYS A 138 3.65 12.33 6.62
CA LYS A 138 3.51 11.76 7.95
C LYS A 138 3.66 10.24 7.84
N TYR A 139 4.74 9.71 8.39
CA TYR A 139 5.02 8.28 8.39
C TYR A 139 4.26 7.59 9.52
N ILE A 140 3.62 6.45 9.19
CA ILE A 140 2.87 5.61 10.12
C ILE A 140 3.48 4.21 10.06
N PRO A 141 4.29 3.82 11.07
CA PRO A 141 4.90 2.51 11.11
C PRO A 141 3.84 1.44 11.40
N LEU A 142 3.78 0.42 10.54
CA LEU A 142 2.79 -0.66 10.57
C LEU A 142 3.46 -2.02 10.52
N THR A 143 2.94 -2.97 11.28
CA THR A 143 3.30 -4.38 11.14
C THR A 143 2.76 -4.96 9.83
N ALA A 144 3.19 -6.18 9.47
CA ALA A 144 2.67 -6.85 8.29
C ALA A 144 1.17 -7.18 8.41
N LYS A 145 0.66 -7.39 9.63
CA LYS A 145 -0.77 -7.67 9.89
C LYS A 145 -1.64 -6.42 9.78
N GLU A 146 -1.15 -5.27 10.24
CA GLU A 146 -1.93 -4.03 10.36
C GLU A 146 -2.05 -3.25 9.05
N ARG A 147 -1.06 -3.38 8.15
CA ARG A 147 -0.90 -2.51 6.97
C ARG A 147 -2.12 -2.39 6.08
N PHE A 148 -2.82 -3.51 5.83
CA PHE A 148 -4.00 -3.49 4.95
C PHE A 148 -5.22 -2.89 5.64
N THR A 149 -5.42 -3.17 6.92
CA THR A 149 -6.51 -2.57 7.71
C THR A 149 -6.33 -1.05 7.83
N ALA A 150 -5.10 -0.58 8.08
CA ALA A 150 -4.79 0.85 8.13
C ALA A 150 -5.04 1.54 6.77
N LEU A 151 -4.73 0.87 5.66
CA LEU A 151 -5.03 1.40 4.32
C LEU A 151 -6.54 1.43 4.05
N GLN A 152 -7.25 0.36 4.35
CA GLN A 152 -8.70 0.23 4.13
C GLN A 152 -9.50 1.22 4.98
N SER A 153 -9.10 1.46 6.23
CA SER A 153 -9.76 2.41 7.14
C SER A 153 -9.51 3.88 6.80
N GLY A 154 -8.55 4.17 5.90
CA GLY A 154 -8.16 5.54 5.57
C GLY A 154 -7.21 6.20 6.58
N GLU A 155 -6.64 5.43 7.50
CA GLU A 155 -5.57 5.88 8.41
C GLU A 155 -4.33 6.30 7.64
N ILE A 156 -4.04 5.61 6.52
CA ILE A 156 -2.99 5.97 5.58
C ILE A 156 -3.57 6.23 4.18
N ASP A 157 -2.91 7.11 3.43
CA ASP A 157 -3.28 7.47 2.05
C ASP A 157 -2.59 6.56 1.03
N VAL A 158 -1.37 6.15 1.33
CA VAL A 158 -0.55 5.23 0.54
C VAL A 158 0.21 4.29 1.47
N LEU A 159 0.30 3.04 1.10
CA LEU A 159 1.14 2.04 1.75
C LEU A 159 2.39 1.83 0.89
N SER A 160 3.56 2.23 1.37
CA SER A 160 4.88 1.96 0.79
C SER A 160 5.70 1.22 1.83
N ARG A 161 5.65 -0.12 1.77
CA ARG A 161 6.14 -0.98 2.83
C ARG A 161 6.44 -2.38 2.32
N ASN A 162 7.44 -2.53 1.43
CA ASN A 162 7.86 -3.83 0.89
C ASN A 162 6.66 -4.82 0.77
N THR A 163 5.62 -4.40 0.06
CA THR A 163 4.35 -5.14 -0.01
C THR A 163 4.27 -5.92 -1.31
N THR A 164 4.25 -7.24 -1.21
CA THR A 164 4.18 -8.14 -2.35
C THR A 164 2.82 -8.10 -3.04
N TRP A 165 2.80 -7.87 -4.34
CA TRP A 165 1.63 -7.96 -5.18
C TRP A 165 1.26 -9.42 -5.42
N THR A 166 0.10 -9.84 -4.92
CA THR A 166 -0.45 -11.18 -5.14
C THR A 166 -1.89 -11.09 -5.62
N LEU A 167 -2.36 -12.12 -6.32
CA LEU A 167 -3.75 -12.19 -6.78
C LEU A 167 -4.74 -11.96 -5.64
N HIS A 168 -4.56 -12.64 -4.51
CA HIS A 168 -5.46 -12.51 -3.36
C HIS A 168 -5.50 -11.07 -2.80
N ARG A 169 -4.34 -10.45 -2.63
CA ARG A 169 -4.25 -9.07 -2.11
C ARG A 169 -4.92 -8.08 -3.05
N ASP A 170 -4.66 -8.22 -4.35
CA ASP A 170 -5.17 -7.32 -5.40
C ASP A 170 -6.68 -7.43 -5.60
N THR A 171 -7.23 -8.64 -5.47
CA THR A 171 -8.64 -8.90 -5.83
C THR A 171 -9.59 -9.02 -4.64
N ALA A 172 -9.07 -9.33 -3.43
CA ALA A 172 -9.92 -9.64 -2.28
C ALA A 172 -9.86 -8.59 -1.16
N LEU A 173 -8.89 -7.68 -1.18
CA LEU A 173 -8.69 -6.73 -0.06
C LEU A 173 -9.17 -5.30 -0.36
N GLY A 174 -9.77 -5.04 -1.52
CA GLY A 174 -10.23 -3.69 -1.89
C GLY A 174 -9.08 -2.68 -2.01
N ILE A 175 -7.94 -3.13 -2.53
CA ILE A 175 -6.73 -2.34 -2.71
C ILE A 175 -6.19 -2.49 -4.14
N ASN A 176 -5.40 -1.52 -4.61
CA ASN A 176 -4.74 -1.55 -5.91
C ASN A 176 -3.24 -1.35 -5.75
N PHE A 177 -2.45 -2.19 -6.41
CA PHE A 177 -1.00 -2.00 -6.53
C PHE A 177 -0.69 -1.00 -7.65
N ALA A 178 0.04 0.06 -7.34
CA ALA A 178 0.34 1.14 -8.29
C ALA A 178 1.58 0.90 -9.15
N GLY A 179 2.14 -0.28 -9.10
CA GLY A 179 3.33 -0.72 -9.84
C GLY A 179 4.23 -1.58 -8.97
N VAL A 180 5.36 -2.00 -9.54
CA VAL A 180 6.40 -2.75 -8.83
C VAL A 180 7.64 -1.87 -8.72
N ASN A 181 7.95 -1.39 -7.51
CA ASN A 181 9.12 -0.57 -7.25
C ASN A 181 10.35 -1.39 -6.83
N TYR A 182 10.17 -2.69 -6.54
CA TYR A 182 11.27 -3.60 -6.26
C TYR A 182 10.87 -5.05 -6.58
N TYR A 183 11.56 -5.69 -7.47
CA TYR A 183 11.43 -7.13 -7.77
C TYR A 183 12.35 -7.91 -6.84
N ASP A 184 11.77 -8.75 -6.01
CA ASP A 184 12.46 -9.55 -5.01
C ASP A 184 12.07 -11.04 -5.09
N GLY A 185 12.63 -11.82 -4.19
CA GLY A 185 12.29 -13.20 -3.94
C GLY A 185 12.62 -13.58 -2.51
N GLN A 186 11.96 -14.59 -1.97
CA GLN A 186 12.21 -15.08 -0.62
C GLN A 186 13.45 -15.96 -0.57
N GLY A 187 14.27 -15.76 0.47
CA GLY A 187 15.46 -16.55 0.76
C GLY A 187 15.55 -16.97 2.22
N PHE A 188 16.72 -17.49 2.59
CA PHE A 188 17.03 -17.89 3.95
C PHE A 188 18.35 -17.28 4.39
N MET A 189 18.41 -16.82 5.62
CA MET A 189 19.64 -16.43 6.33
C MET A 189 19.88 -17.43 7.46
N ILE A 190 21.11 -17.91 7.57
CA ILE A 190 21.55 -18.89 8.57
C ILE A 190 22.77 -18.40 9.32
N ASN A 191 23.06 -18.96 10.50
CA ASN A 191 24.33 -18.82 11.15
C ASN A 191 25.38 -19.69 10.44
N LYS A 192 26.58 -19.16 10.17
CA LYS A 192 27.69 -19.89 9.54
C LYS A 192 28.09 -21.19 10.24
N ASP A 193 27.92 -21.23 11.56
CA ASP A 193 28.26 -22.41 12.36
C ASP A 193 27.36 -23.61 12.03
N LEU A 194 26.21 -23.38 11.40
CA LEU A 194 25.31 -24.44 10.93
C LEU A 194 25.92 -25.26 9.77
N LYS A 195 26.91 -24.68 9.05
CA LYS A 195 27.61 -25.33 7.92
C LYS A 195 26.69 -25.87 6.84
N VAL A 196 25.57 -25.20 6.59
CA VAL A 196 24.58 -25.46 5.53
C VAL A 196 24.91 -24.55 4.35
N GLU A 197 24.90 -25.09 3.15
CA GLU A 197 25.20 -24.35 1.91
C GLU A 197 23.95 -24.17 1.03
N SER A 198 22.89 -24.93 1.30
CA SER A 198 21.67 -24.95 0.52
C SER A 198 20.43 -24.98 1.41
N ALA A 199 19.36 -24.31 0.99
CA ALA A 199 18.05 -24.37 1.65
C ALA A 199 17.45 -25.79 1.65
N THR A 200 17.93 -26.70 0.80
CA THR A 200 17.52 -28.10 0.78
C THR A 200 18.08 -28.93 1.94
N GLU A 201 19.04 -28.38 2.66
CA GLU A 201 19.64 -29.00 3.85
C GLU A 201 18.96 -28.58 5.16
N LEU A 202 17.89 -27.75 5.09
CA LEU A 202 17.15 -27.26 6.24
C LEU A 202 16.04 -28.22 6.72
N ASP A 203 16.08 -29.50 6.37
CA ASP A 203 15.11 -30.49 6.86
C ASP A 203 15.16 -30.61 8.40
N GLY A 204 14.03 -30.45 9.06
CA GLY A 204 13.89 -30.45 10.51
C GLY A 204 14.29 -29.17 11.22
N ALA A 205 14.78 -28.14 10.49
CA ALA A 205 15.25 -26.89 11.06
C ALA A 205 14.10 -26.06 11.70
N SER A 206 14.46 -25.28 12.72
CA SER A 206 13.60 -24.22 13.26
C SER A 206 13.81 -22.93 12.46
N ILE A 207 12.71 -22.31 11.99
CA ILE A 207 12.78 -21.18 11.07
C ILE A 207 12.00 -19.98 11.59
N CYS A 208 12.70 -18.87 11.86
CA CYS A 208 12.11 -17.60 12.22
C CYS A 208 11.42 -16.98 11.00
N VAL A 209 10.17 -16.58 11.17
CA VAL A 209 9.35 -15.93 10.13
C VAL A 209 8.43 -14.88 10.74
N GLN A 210 8.13 -13.82 9.99
CA GLN A 210 7.18 -12.80 10.40
C GLN A 210 5.76 -13.19 9.98
N SER A 211 4.81 -13.12 10.91
CA SER A 211 3.38 -13.39 10.68
C SER A 211 2.72 -12.37 9.74
N GLY A 212 1.70 -12.83 9.00
CA GLY A 212 0.93 -11.99 8.07
C GLY A 212 1.67 -11.61 6.79
N THR A 213 2.70 -12.39 6.44
CA THR A 213 3.52 -12.19 5.24
C THR A 213 3.27 -13.27 4.19
N THR A 214 3.61 -12.99 2.93
CA THR A 214 3.71 -14.01 1.87
C THR A 214 4.77 -15.03 2.20
N THR A 215 5.85 -14.60 2.86
CA THR A 215 6.98 -15.45 3.21
C THR A 215 6.62 -16.54 4.22
N GLU A 216 5.65 -16.29 5.12
CA GLU A 216 5.08 -17.32 6.01
C GLU A 216 4.34 -18.42 5.19
N LEU A 217 3.57 -18.02 4.19
CA LEU A 217 2.83 -18.95 3.31
C LEU A 217 3.77 -19.74 2.39
N ASN A 218 4.70 -19.04 1.74
CA ASN A 218 5.67 -19.65 0.83
C ASN A 218 6.60 -20.64 1.57
N LEU A 219 6.96 -20.33 2.82
CA LEU A 219 7.74 -21.24 3.67
C LEU A 219 7.03 -22.59 3.81
N ALA A 220 5.74 -22.57 4.15
CA ALA A 220 4.94 -23.78 4.29
C ALA A 220 4.85 -24.57 2.98
N ASP A 221 4.64 -23.85 1.86
CA ASP A 221 4.56 -24.48 0.53
C ASP A 221 5.88 -25.07 0.09
N TYR A 222 7.00 -24.40 0.30
CA TYR A 222 8.34 -24.87 -0.06
C TYR A 222 8.69 -26.19 0.62
N PHE A 223 8.53 -26.26 1.97
CA PHE A 223 8.84 -27.44 2.74
C PHE A 223 7.90 -28.60 2.43
N ARG A 224 6.60 -28.33 2.27
CA ARG A 224 5.61 -29.35 1.86
C ARG A 224 5.92 -29.93 0.48
N TYR A 225 6.23 -29.09 -0.52
CA TYR A 225 6.53 -29.51 -1.88
C TYR A 225 7.79 -30.41 -1.95
N ARG A 226 8.77 -30.14 -1.08
CA ARG A 226 10.03 -30.90 -1.00
C ARG A 226 9.98 -32.07 -0.03
N GLU A 227 8.82 -32.33 0.60
CA GLU A 227 8.63 -33.37 1.59
C GLU A 227 9.56 -33.22 2.82
N MET A 228 10.00 -31.98 3.09
CA MET A 228 10.86 -31.61 4.21
C MET A 228 10.00 -31.21 5.42
N LYS A 229 10.53 -31.42 6.62
CA LYS A 229 9.94 -30.94 7.89
C LYS A 229 10.61 -29.64 8.32
N TYR A 230 9.89 -28.82 9.07
CA TYR A 230 10.42 -27.62 9.70
C TYR A 230 9.57 -27.25 10.93
N ASN A 231 10.14 -26.43 11.82
CA ASN A 231 9.48 -25.90 13.00
C ASN A 231 9.37 -24.37 12.85
N PRO A 232 8.19 -23.79 12.53
CA PRO A 232 8.06 -22.34 12.39
C PRO A 232 8.15 -21.66 13.76
N VAL A 233 9.00 -20.63 13.85
CA VAL A 233 9.10 -19.73 15.01
C VAL A 233 8.58 -18.37 14.54
N VAL A 234 7.31 -18.09 14.86
CA VAL A 234 6.56 -16.95 14.32
C VAL A 234 6.68 -15.74 15.23
N PHE A 235 6.94 -14.57 14.64
CA PHE A 235 7.05 -13.29 15.33
C PHE A 235 6.16 -12.22 14.67
N ASP A 236 5.79 -11.18 15.41
CA ASP A 236 4.94 -10.10 14.88
C ASP A 236 5.72 -9.04 14.11
N THR A 237 7.01 -8.82 14.43
CA THR A 237 7.83 -7.80 13.78
C THR A 237 9.16 -8.36 13.27
N ALA A 238 9.75 -7.70 12.26
CA ALA A 238 11.06 -8.05 11.73
C ALA A 238 12.17 -7.94 12.80
N ALA A 239 12.10 -6.94 13.68
CA ALA A 239 13.06 -6.80 14.78
C ALA A 239 13.00 -7.98 15.77
N GLN A 240 11.81 -8.53 16.01
CA GLN A 240 11.67 -9.73 16.85
C GLN A 240 12.22 -10.99 16.17
N THR A 241 12.09 -11.12 14.83
CA THR A 241 12.68 -12.26 14.10
C THR A 241 14.20 -12.24 14.22
N VAL A 242 14.83 -11.05 14.07
CA VAL A 242 16.28 -10.89 14.26
C VAL A 242 16.72 -11.28 15.66
N LYS A 243 16.06 -10.76 16.70
CA LYS A 243 16.38 -11.11 18.09
C LYS A 243 16.19 -12.59 18.38
N GLY A 244 15.15 -13.22 17.81
CA GLY A 244 14.93 -14.66 17.91
C GLY A 244 16.03 -15.46 17.28
N PHE A 245 16.50 -15.05 16.09
CA PHE A 245 17.61 -15.67 15.38
C PHE A 245 18.92 -15.52 16.13
N GLU A 246 19.29 -14.32 16.59
CA GLU A 246 20.49 -14.08 17.40
C GLU A 246 20.50 -14.87 18.70
N ALA A 247 19.34 -15.03 19.34
CA ALA A 247 19.21 -15.82 20.57
C ALA A 247 19.21 -17.33 20.33
N GLY A 248 19.44 -17.80 19.09
CA GLY A 248 19.45 -19.22 18.74
C GLY A 248 18.09 -19.92 18.88
N ARG A 249 16.96 -19.17 18.86
CA ARG A 249 15.61 -19.74 18.92
C ARG A 249 15.21 -20.40 17.61
N CYS A 250 15.89 -20.06 16.51
CA CYS A 250 15.73 -20.65 15.19
C CYS A 250 17.07 -20.79 14.49
N ASP A 251 17.20 -21.84 13.70
CA ASP A 251 18.40 -22.17 12.92
C ASP A 251 18.52 -21.27 11.69
N ALA A 252 17.39 -20.87 11.13
CA ALA A 252 17.33 -19.98 9.98
C ALA A 252 16.28 -18.86 10.18
N LEU A 253 16.46 -17.74 9.48
CA LEU A 253 15.49 -16.66 9.32
C LEU A 253 15.11 -16.55 7.86
N THR A 254 13.81 -16.43 7.55
CA THR A 254 13.32 -16.29 6.18
C THR A 254 12.47 -15.03 6.01
N THR A 255 12.74 -14.31 4.94
CA THR A 255 11.97 -13.19 4.41
C THR A 255 12.42 -12.91 2.98
N ASP A 256 12.00 -11.79 2.38
CA ASP A 256 12.51 -11.28 1.10
C ASP A 256 14.04 -11.21 1.16
N GLN A 257 14.73 -11.53 0.07
CA GLN A 257 16.21 -11.57 0.05
C GLN A 257 16.82 -10.20 0.37
N SER A 258 16.25 -9.12 -0.18
CA SER A 258 16.65 -7.75 0.20
C SER A 258 16.44 -7.47 1.69
N GLY A 259 15.34 -7.99 2.24
CA GLY A 259 15.04 -7.93 3.66
C GLY A 259 16.06 -8.69 4.51
N LEU A 260 16.56 -9.85 4.03
CA LEU A 260 17.63 -10.58 4.73
C LEU A 260 18.94 -9.78 4.79
N TYR A 261 19.33 -9.11 3.70
CA TYR A 261 20.48 -8.21 3.71
C TYR A 261 20.28 -7.04 4.66
N ALA A 262 19.08 -6.46 4.68
CA ALA A 262 18.73 -5.38 5.60
C ALA A 262 18.78 -5.82 7.06
N LEU A 263 18.17 -6.95 7.40
CA LEU A 263 18.09 -7.47 8.77
C LEU A 263 19.44 -7.95 9.27
N ARG A 264 20.33 -8.43 8.37
CA ARG A 264 21.71 -8.79 8.73
C ARG A 264 22.48 -7.60 9.29
N LEU A 265 22.23 -6.38 8.83
CA LEU A 265 22.86 -5.16 9.38
C LEU A 265 22.44 -4.88 10.83
N ASN A 266 21.32 -5.41 11.28
CA ASN A 266 20.81 -5.25 12.64
C ASN A 266 21.34 -6.31 13.62
N LEU A 267 22.11 -7.29 13.14
CA LEU A 267 22.77 -8.28 14.00
C LEU A 267 23.94 -7.63 14.76
N GLN A 268 24.21 -8.09 15.96
CA GLN A 268 25.39 -7.65 16.75
C GLN A 268 26.70 -7.98 16.02
N ASP A 269 26.75 -9.14 15.35
CA ASP A 269 27.83 -9.52 14.45
C ASP A 269 27.26 -9.97 13.08
N PRO A 270 27.13 -9.06 12.10
CA PRO A 270 26.65 -9.39 10.76
C PRO A 270 27.49 -10.45 10.05
N SER A 271 28.77 -10.61 10.45
CA SER A 271 29.70 -11.55 9.81
C SER A 271 29.38 -13.01 10.12
N MET A 272 28.64 -13.27 11.18
CA MET A 272 28.21 -14.62 11.59
C MET A 272 27.05 -15.17 10.77
N ALA A 273 26.38 -14.33 9.99
CA ALA A 273 25.21 -14.74 9.20
C ALA A 273 25.51 -14.71 7.69
N ILE A 274 25.03 -15.72 6.99
CA ILE A 274 25.07 -15.80 5.53
C ILE A 274 23.66 -15.96 4.98
N VAL A 275 23.42 -15.35 3.82
CA VAL A 275 22.19 -15.55 3.04
C VAL A 275 22.46 -16.67 2.05
N LEU A 276 21.63 -17.72 2.07
CA LEU A 276 21.71 -18.84 1.15
C LEU A 276 21.36 -18.40 -0.28
N PRO A 277 21.88 -19.12 -1.31
CA PRO A 277 21.73 -18.69 -2.70
C PRO A 277 20.33 -18.89 -3.28
N GLU A 278 19.51 -19.75 -2.68
CA GLU A 278 18.19 -20.08 -3.23
C GLU A 278 17.18 -18.95 -3.04
N ILE A 279 16.42 -18.75 -4.10
CA ILE A 279 15.21 -17.93 -4.10
C ILE A 279 14.01 -18.87 -4.28
N ILE A 280 13.11 -18.89 -3.32
CA ILE A 280 12.01 -19.85 -3.27
C ILE A 280 10.65 -19.29 -3.74
N SER A 281 10.55 -17.99 -3.98
CA SER A 281 9.33 -17.33 -4.47
C SER A 281 9.63 -16.12 -5.34
N LYS A 282 8.59 -15.56 -5.92
CA LYS A 282 8.60 -14.23 -6.56
C LYS A 282 7.90 -13.25 -5.64
N GLU A 283 8.59 -12.17 -5.30
CA GLU A 283 8.08 -11.10 -4.44
C GLU A 283 8.13 -9.76 -5.20
N PRO A 284 7.17 -9.48 -6.10
CA PRO A 284 7.06 -8.16 -6.72
C PRO A 284 6.50 -7.18 -5.69
N LEU A 285 7.37 -6.32 -5.15
CA LEU A 285 7.02 -5.34 -4.12
C LEU A 285 6.56 -4.04 -4.76
N GLY A 286 5.54 -3.42 -4.19
CA GLY A 286 5.07 -2.14 -4.73
C GLY A 286 4.19 -1.34 -3.78
N PRO A 287 4.01 -0.03 -4.09
CA PRO A 287 3.12 0.84 -3.37
C PRO A 287 1.66 0.47 -3.62
N VAL A 288 0.83 0.64 -2.59
CA VAL A 288 -0.57 0.22 -2.59
C VAL A 288 -1.47 1.38 -2.16
N VAL A 289 -2.62 1.50 -2.80
CA VAL A 289 -3.67 2.47 -2.46
C VAL A 289 -5.01 1.76 -2.28
N ARG A 290 -6.00 2.43 -1.69
CA ARG A 290 -7.38 1.93 -1.65
C ARG A 290 -7.95 1.82 -3.05
N GLN A 291 -8.79 0.82 -3.29
CA GLN A 291 -9.59 0.69 -4.49
C GLN A 291 -10.71 1.74 -4.52
N GLY A 292 -11.15 2.15 -5.72
CA GLY A 292 -12.27 3.08 -5.91
C GLY A 292 -11.88 4.57 -5.92
N ASP A 293 -10.58 4.90 -5.83
CA ASP A 293 -10.04 6.24 -6.05
C ASP A 293 -9.05 6.21 -7.22
N ASP A 294 -9.58 6.23 -8.43
CA ASP A 294 -8.79 6.12 -9.65
C ASP A 294 -7.84 7.31 -9.84
N GLN A 295 -8.21 8.50 -9.36
CA GLN A 295 -7.36 9.67 -9.43
C GLN A 295 -6.12 9.49 -8.54
N TRP A 296 -6.31 9.09 -7.28
CA TRP A 296 -5.21 8.83 -6.37
C TRP A 296 -4.32 7.67 -6.84
N PHE A 297 -4.94 6.59 -7.29
CA PHE A 297 -4.23 5.46 -7.91
C PHE A 297 -3.36 5.92 -9.09
N ASN A 298 -3.90 6.75 -9.99
CA ASN A 298 -3.14 7.27 -11.12
C ASN A 298 -2.01 8.20 -10.67
N ILE A 299 -2.20 9.03 -9.65
CA ILE A 299 -1.13 9.87 -9.10
C ILE A 299 0.03 9.01 -8.58
N VAL A 300 -0.26 8.04 -7.74
CA VAL A 300 0.76 7.15 -7.14
C VAL A 300 1.47 6.33 -8.22
N LYS A 301 0.72 5.77 -9.17
CA LYS A 301 1.26 5.03 -10.32
C LYS A 301 2.17 5.90 -11.21
N TRP A 302 1.72 7.10 -11.56
CA TRP A 302 2.49 7.98 -12.42
C TRP A 302 3.67 8.63 -11.71
N THR A 303 3.65 8.76 -10.39
CA THR A 303 4.84 9.12 -9.60
C THR A 303 5.95 8.10 -9.81
N HIS A 304 5.65 6.80 -9.68
CA HIS A 304 6.62 5.73 -9.96
C HIS A 304 7.12 5.75 -11.41
N ASN A 305 6.19 5.80 -12.37
CA ASN A 305 6.54 5.82 -13.79
C ASN A 305 7.38 7.05 -14.16
N THR A 306 7.15 8.20 -13.55
CA THR A 306 7.94 9.42 -13.76
C THR A 306 9.38 9.24 -13.29
N MET A 307 9.59 8.62 -12.13
CA MET A 307 10.94 8.33 -11.62
C MET A 307 11.70 7.36 -12.54
N LEU A 308 11.04 6.31 -13.05
CA LEU A 308 11.63 5.37 -14.00
C LEU A 308 11.94 6.04 -15.35
N HIS A 309 10.98 6.80 -15.87
CA HIS A 309 11.16 7.47 -17.17
C HIS A 309 12.26 8.52 -17.14
N ALA A 310 12.42 9.20 -16.00
CA ALA A 310 13.51 10.13 -15.76
C ALA A 310 14.88 9.45 -15.79
N GLU A 311 15.00 8.28 -15.18
CA GLU A 311 16.24 7.49 -15.24
C GLU A 311 16.57 7.10 -16.68
N GLU A 312 15.58 6.61 -17.44
CA GLU A 312 15.74 6.24 -18.85
C GLU A 312 16.18 7.42 -19.74
N LEU A 313 15.70 8.63 -19.45
CA LEU A 313 16.05 9.85 -20.17
C LEU A 313 17.31 10.54 -19.64
N GLY A 314 17.97 9.98 -18.61
CA GLY A 314 19.15 10.58 -17.99
C GLY A 314 18.85 11.88 -17.22
N VAL A 315 17.59 12.09 -16.79
CA VAL A 315 17.20 13.24 -15.97
C VAL A 315 17.33 12.85 -14.50
N SER A 316 18.03 13.68 -13.73
CA SER A 316 18.35 13.45 -12.32
C SER A 316 18.07 14.70 -11.48
N SER A 317 18.15 14.55 -10.15
CA SER A 317 18.04 15.68 -9.21
C SER A 317 19.13 16.75 -9.45
N HIS A 318 20.28 16.34 -10.01
CA HIS A 318 21.43 17.21 -10.23
C HIS A 318 21.34 18.01 -11.52
N ASN A 319 20.61 17.53 -12.56
CA ASN A 319 20.57 18.16 -13.87
C ASN A 319 19.17 18.65 -14.29
N VAL A 320 18.11 18.36 -13.53
CA VAL A 320 16.72 18.67 -13.91
C VAL A 320 16.50 20.18 -14.19
N ASP A 321 17.22 21.07 -13.54
CA ASP A 321 17.16 22.52 -13.80
C ASP A 321 17.67 22.88 -15.19
N ASP A 322 18.78 22.27 -15.61
CA ASP A 322 19.33 22.48 -16.94
C ASP A 322 18.46 21.84 -18.02
N MET A 323 17.76 20.75 -17.70
CA MET A 323 16.85 20.05 -18.60
C MET A 323 15.62 20.89 -19.00
N LYS A 324 15.30 21.97 -18.29
CA LYS A 324 14.31 22.97 -18.72
C LYS A 324 14.66 23.61 -20.06
N LYS A 325 15.94 23.61 -20.44
CA LYS A 325 16.45 24.12 -21.72
C LYS A 325 16.53 23.04 -22.80
N SER A 326 16.16 21.81 -22.50
CA SER A 326 16.22 20.69 -23.44
C SER A 326 15.26 20.88 -24.60
N ASN A 327 15.71 20.49 -25.80
CA ASN A 327 14.85 20.40 -26.97
C ASN A 327 14.23 19.01 -27.15
N ASP A 328 14.57 18.04 -26.29
CA ASP A 328 13.98 16.72 -26.34
C ASP A 328 12.51 16.79 -25.86
N PRO A 329 11.54 16.45 -26.73
CA PRO A 329 10.13 16.54 -26.37
C PRO A 329 9.72 15.57 -25.25
N ASN A 330 10.45 14.47 -25.00
CA ASN A 330 10.16 13.54 -23.91
C ASN A 330 10.57 14.17 -22.57
N ILE A 331 11.75 14.79 -22.51
CA ILE A 331 12.21 15.52 -21.32
C ILE A 331 11.27 16.67 -21.01
N ARG A 332 10.91 17.48 -22.04
CA ARG A 332 10.00 18.61 -21.85
C ARG A 332 8.64 18.19 -21.30
N ARG A 333 8.08 17.06 -21.77
CA ARG A 333 6.83 16.48 -21.21
C ARG A 333 7.00 15.99 -19.78
N LEU A 334 8.10 15.31 -19.51
CA LEU A 334 8.42 14.77 -18.17
C LEU A 334 8.43 15.86 -17.10
N ILE A 335 9.02 17.02 -17.41
CA ILE A 335 9.17 18.14 -16.45
C ILE A 335 8.03 19.18 -16.52
N GLY A 336 6.99 18.93 -17.36
CA GLY A 336 5.79 19.76 -17.44
C GLY A 336 5.90 21.01 -18.33
N GLU A 337 6.96 21.14 -19.14
CA GLU A 337 7.12 22.25 -20.09
C GLU A 337 6.21 22.10 -21.33
N ASP A 338 5.97 20.86 -21.79
CA ASP A 338 5.13 20.52 -22.94
C ASP A 338 4.18 19.35 -22.64
N GLY A 339 3.18 19.15 -23.51
CA GLY A 339 2.31 17.97 -23.56
C GLY A 339 1.23 17.90 -22.47
N PRO A 340 0.80 16.71 -22.11
CA PRO A 340 -0.19 16.52 -21.05
C PRO A 340 0.41 16.93 -19.71
N LYS A 341 -0.18 17.97 -19.16
CA LYS A 341 0.26 18.56 -17.89
C LYS A 341 -0.49 17.92 -16.73
N GLY A 342 -0.20 18.37 -15.51
CA GLY A 342 -0.79 17.82 -14.27
C GLY A 342 -2.30 17.82 -14.20
N LYS A 343 -3.00 18.56 -15.07
CA LYS A 343 -4.46 18.72 -15.07
C LYS A 343 -5.21 17.37 -15.07
N GLY A 344 -4.76 16.38 -15.84
CA GLY A 344 -5.38 15.04 -15.90
C GLY A 344 -5.29 14.28 -14.58
N LEU A 345 -4.31 14.63 -13.74
CA LEU A 345 -4.12 14.08 -12.40
C LEU A 345 -4.67 15.00 -11.30
N GLY A 346 -5.14 16.21 -11.64
CA GLY A 346 -5.50 17.24 -10.66
C GLY A 346 -4.29 17.87 -9.94
N LEU A 347 -3.11 17.80 -10.56
CA LEU A 347 -1.85 18.32 -10.05
C LEU A 347 -1.42 19.59 -10.78
N ASN A 348 -0.42 20.28 -10.25
CA ASN A 348 0.26 21.36 -10.94
C ASN A 348 1.02 20.83 -12.16
N ASP A 349 1.28 21.68 -13.14
CA ASP A 349 1.94 21.27 -14.38
C ASP A 349 3.38 20.79 -14.17
N ASP A 350 4.06 21.31 -13.16
CA ASP A 350 5.44 20.99 -12.79
C ASP A 350 5.60 19.79 -11.84
N TRP A 351 4.55 19.00 -11.62
CA TRP A 351 4.57 17.88 -10.67
C TRP A 351 5.72 16.90 -10.89
N GLY A 352 6.03 16.57 -12.15
CA GLY A 352 7.16 15.69 -12.50
C GLY A 352 8.51 16.34 -12.17
N TYR A 353 8.67 17.64 -12.48
CA TYR A 353 9.85 18.41 -12.10
C TYR A 353 10.04 18.42 -10.57
N GLN A 354 8.96 18.62 -9.79
CA GLN A 354 9.02 18.63 -8.32
C GLN A 354 9.50 17.30 -7.74
N ILE A 355 9.05 16.16 -8.28
CA ILE A 355 9.57 14.85 -7.92
C ILE A 355 11.09 14.80 -8.14
N LEU A 356 11.51 15.09 -9.36
CA LEU A 356 12.91 14.93 -9.77
C LEU A 356 13.85 15.90 -9.06
N LYS A 357 13.41 17.15 -8.86
CA LYS A 357 14.21 18.15 -8.16
C LYS A 357 14.46 17.80 -6.71
N GLN A 358 13.48 17.23 -6.03
CA GLN A 358 13.51 17.05 -4.59
C GLN A 358 13.92 15.63 -4.17
N VAL A 359 13.58 14.61 -4.96
CA VAL A 359 13.85 13.20 -4.66
C VAL A 359 14.84 12.59 -5.65
N GLY A 360 14.71 12.92 -6.92
CA GLY A 360 15.50 12.36 -8.01
C GLY A 360 14.75 11.28 -8.79
N ASN A 361 15.46 10.60 -9.69
CA ASN A 361 14.95 9.47 -10.46
C ASN A 361 15.03 8.16 -9.66
N TYR A 362 14.49 7.07 -10.22
CA TYR A 362 14.47 5.77 -9.55
C TYR A 362 15.88 5.21 -9.31
N GLY A 363 16.80 5.38 -10.25
CA GLY A 363 18.20 4.95 -10.10
C GLY A 363 18.91 5.65 -8.95
N GLU A 364 18.73 6.98 -8.80
CA GLU A 364 19.30 7.74 -7.69
C GLU A 364 18.73 7.24 -6.34
N SER A 365 17.41 7.02 -6.28
CA SER A 365 16.75 6.51 -5.08
C SER A 365 17.24 5.10 -4.73
N PHE A 366 17.29 4.20 -5.70
CA PHE A 366 17.79 2.84 -5.52
C PHE A 366 19.24 2.82 -5.01
N GLU A 367 20.15 3.52 -5.70
CA GLU A 367 21.59 3.53 -5.33
C GLU A 367 21.84 4.09 -3.94
N ARG A 368 21.12 5.13 -3.56
CA ARG A 368 21.25 5.80 -2.26
C ARG A 368 20.70 4.95 -1.11
N THR A 369 19.65 4.16 -1.35
CA THR A 369 18.92 3.48 -0.28
C THR A 369 19.26 1.99 -0.13
N VAL A 370 19.34 1.27 -1.23
CA VAL A 370 19.57 -0.19 -1.25
C VAL A 370 20.73 -0.60 -2.16
N GLY A 371 21.17 0.27 -3.07
CA GLY A 371 22.17 -0.03 -4.09
C GLY A 371 23.59 -0.10 -3.57
N MET A 372 24.54 -0.14 -4.52
CA MET A 372 25.97 -0.29 -4.22
C MET A 372 26.57 0.87 -3.41
N SER A 373 25.90 2.03 -3.40
CA SER A 373 26.29 3.20 -2.60
C SER A 373 25.71 3.19 -1.19
N SER A 374 24.89 2.20 -0.84
CA SER A 374 24.27 2.01 0.47
C SER A 374 24.97 0.92 1.28
N PRO A 375 24.72 0.82 2.61
CA PRO A 375 25.23 -0.28 3.42
C PRO A 375 24.74 -1.67 3.00
N LEU A 376 23.70 -1.76 2.18
CA LEU A 376 23.15 -3.03 1.69
C LEU A 376 23.92 -3.58 0.49
N GLU A 377 24.57 -2.72 -0.29
CA GLU A 377 25.37 -3.07 -1.47
C GLU A 377 24.65 -4.00 -2.46
N ILE A 378 23.35 -3.81 -2.65
CA ILE A 378 22.54 -4.65 -3.55
C ILE A 378 22.72 -4.19 -4.98
N LYS A 379 23.11 -5.12 -5.86
CA LYS A 379 23.17 -4.87 -7.31
C LYS A 379 21.76 -4.71 -7.88
N ARG A 380 21.62 -3.85 -8.89
CA ARG A 380 20.33 -3.61 -9.58
C ARG A 380 19.71 -4.93 -10.09
N GLY A 381 20.45 -5.78 -10.77
CA GLY A 381 19.94 -7.04 -11.31
C GLY A 381 18.63 -6.84 -12.08
N VAL A 382 17.60 -7.61 -11.74
CA VAL A 382 16.26 -7.48 -12.36
C VAL A 382 15.57 -6.14 -12.06
N ASN A 383 16.05 -5.37 -11.10
CA ASN A 383 15.58 -4.02 -10.79
C ASN A 383 16.21 -2.93 -11.69
N ALA A 384 17.08 -3.29 -12.63
CA ALA A 384 17.56 -2.38 -13.66
C ALA A 384 16.43 -2.03 -14.66
N LEU A 385 16.64 -0.95 -15.43
CA LEU A 385 15.74 -0.61 -16.53
C LEU A 385 15.74 -1.71 -17.60
N TRP A 386 14.66 -1.80 -18.35
CA TRP A 386 14.50 -2.77 -19.44
C TRP A 386 15.61 -2.64 -20.51
N VAL A 387 16.09 -1.44 -20.77
CA VAL A 387 17.21 -1.16 -21.71
C VAL A 387 18.55 -1.73 -21.21
N ASP A 388 18.67 -1.95 -19.89
CA ASP A 388 19.84 -2.51 -19.23
C ASP A 388 19.62 -3.99 -18.84
N GLY A 389 18.58 -4.63 -19.39
CA GLY A 389 18.26 -6.05 -19.16
C GLY A 389 17.46 -6.34 -17.90
N GLY A 390 16.93 -5.33 -17.23
CA GLY A 390 16.04 -5.47 -16.06
C GLY A 390 14.56 -5.54 -16.43
N LEU A 391 13.71 -5.43 -15.41
CA LEU A 391 12.24 -5.49 -15.53
C LEU A 391 11.57 -4.13 -15.34
N GLN A 392 12.31 -3.09 -14.96
CA GLN A 392 11.74 -1.77 -14.76
C GLN A 392 11.44 -1.11 -16.12
N TYR A 393 10.14 -0.88 -16.35
CA TYR A 393 9.63 -0.34 -17.60
C TYR A 393 8.49 0.64 -17.32
N ALA A 394 8.60 1.88 -17.80
CA ALA A 394 7.56 2.90 -17.66
C ALA A 394 6.84 3.15 -18.99
N PRO A 395 5.50 3.29 -19.00
CA PRO A 395 4.79 3.77 -20.18
C PRO A 395 5.14 5.24 -20.46
N PRO A 396 5.12 5.67 -21.75
CA PRO A 396 5.54 7.02 -22.14
C PRO A 396 4.56 8.09 -21.63
N ILE A 397 5.10 9.26 -21.25
CA ILE A 397 4.32 10.47 -20.93
C ILE A 397 3.97 11.18 -22.25
N ARG A 398 2.72 10.99 -22.72
CA ARG A 398 2.23 11.58 -23.99
C ARG A 398 0.82 12.12 -23.86
#